data_cc4ed3b5f6192bf74bc71c3f277fdf9a
#
_entry.id   cc4ed3b5f6192bf74bc71c3f277fdf9a
#
_cell.length_a   1.000
_cell.length_b   1.000
_cell.length_c   1.000
_cell.angle_alpha   90.00
_cell.angle_beta   90.00
_cell.angle_gamma   90.00
#
_symmetry.space_group_name_H-M   'P 1'
#
loop_
_entity.id
_entity.type
_entity.pdbx_description
1 polymer ?
#
loop_
_entity_poly.entity_id
_entity_poly.type
_entity_poly.pdbx_seq_one_letter_code
_entity_poly.pdbx_strand_id
1 'polypeptide(L)'
;MSGTQGGAAVPRGRTRWGLLAAIMAVPGLVLVGLVALVAVWVTTDDELIRSGPEKVPCADALRFGGAALPEGAQVVGVCEVQGFQDIHYRAAFRMPRAEVREWLAATYPDAPAPGTELCVGQETDLCLDVDLTADKPGAGAHAVQVGVEYEDADTALVRFAAFTF
;
A
#
# COMPACT_ATOMS: atom_id res chain seq x y z
N MET A 1 79.86 -37.73 42.90
CA MET A 1 79.49 -37.47 41.51
C MET A 1 78.02 -36.94 41.48
N SER A 2 77.92 -35.61 41.51
CA SER A 2 76.61 -34.92 41.57
C SER A 2 76.30 -34.35 40.21
N GLY A 3 75.26 -34.81 39.57
CA GLY A 3 74.78 -34.31 38.31
C GLY A 3 73.68 -33.27 38.51
N THR A 4 74.03 -32.01 38.20
CA THR A 4 73.07 -30.89 38.23
C THR A 4 72.22 -30.87 36.92
N GLN A 5 70.96 -31.18 37.01
CA GLN A 5 70.04 -30.99 35.89
C GLN A 5 69.55 -29.52 35.84
N GLY A 6 70.07 -28.80 34.87
CA GLY A 6 69.60 -27.47 34.56
C GLY A 6 68.23 -27.51 33.87
N GLY A 7 67.17 -27.10 34.53
CA GLY A 7 65.86 -26.93 34.00
C GLY A 7 65.80 -25.73 33.04
N ALA A 8 65.60 -25.95 31.78
CA ALA A 8 65.34 -24.90 30.79
C ALA A 8 63.98 -24.22 31.07
N ALA A 9 64.03 -22.94 31.41
CA ALA A 9 62.82 -22.11 31.59
C ALA A 9 62.15 -21.88 30.19
N VAL A 10 60.94 -22.35 30.03
CA VAL A 10 60.10 -22.09 28.82
C VAL A 10 59.72 -20.62 28.83
N PRO A 11 60.03 -19.84 27.80
CA PRO A 11 59.65 -18.43 27.74
C PRO A 11 58.11 -18.33 27.62
N ARG A 12 57.47 -17.74 28.62
CA ARG A 12 56.08 -17.39 28.58
C ARG A 12 55.89 -16.34 27.51
N GLY A 13 55.27 -16.73 26.40
CA GLY A 13 54.88 -15.84 25.30
C GLY A 13 53.97 -14.73 25.83
N ARG A 14 54.48 -13.49 25.88
CA ARG A 14 53.64 -12.31 26.14
C ARG A 14 52.65 -12.16 25.02
N THR A 15 51.43 -12.62 25.22
CA THR A 15 50.32 -12.40 24.30
C THR A 15 50.21 -10.90 24.07
N ARG A 16 50.42 -10.47 22.83
CA ARG A 16 50.37 -9.05 22.44
C ARG A 16 48.90 -8.62 22.35
N TRP A 17 48.26 -8.41 23.50
CA TRP A 17 46.88 -8.01 23.64
C TRP A 17 46.54 -6.76 22.82
N GLY A 18 47.49 -5.82 22.67
CA GLY A 18 47.32 -4.65 21.83
C GLY A 18 47.13 -4.94 20.35
N LEU A 19 47.85 -5.99 19.86
CA LEU A 19 47.74 -6.39 18.46
C LEU A 19 46.41 -7.13 18.17
N LEU A 20 45.95 -7.95 19.11
CA LEU A 20 44.63 -8.57 19.05
C LEU A 20 43.50 -7.53 19.13
N ALA A 21 43.62 -6.54 20.02
CA ALA A 21 42.66 -5.46 20.11
C ALA A 21 42.58 -4.62 18.82
N ALA A 22 43.74 -4.34 18.19
CA ALA A 22 43.79 -3.61 16.93
C ALA A 22 43.16 -4.39 15.74
N ILE A 23 43.39 -5.72 15.72
CA ILE A 23 42.79 -6.57 14.65
C ILE A 23 41.29 -6.69 14.83
N MET A 24 40.76 -6.68 16.05
CA MET A 24 39.32 -6.76 16.34
C MET A 24 38.60 -5.41 16.25
N ALA A 25 39.33 -4.30 16.38
CA ALA A 25 38.74 -2.96 16.35
C ALA A 25 38.21 -2.60 14.96
N VAL A 26 38.89 -2.99 13.88
CA VAL A 26 38.49 -2.67 12.51
C VAL A 26 37.17 -3.39 12.12
N PRO A 27 37.02 -4.72 12.28
CA PRO A 27 35.74 -5.39 11.98
C PRO A 27 34.62 -4.91 12.92
N GLY A 28 34.93 -4.58 14.18
CA GLY A 28 33.96 -4.01 15.13
C GLY A 28 33.41 -2.66 14.67
N LEU A 29 34.26 -1.75 14.22
CA LEU A 29 33.86 -0.45 13.67
C LEU A 29 33.07 -0.59 12.38
N VAL A 30 33.44 -1.51 11.49
CA VAL A 30 32.72 -1.79 10.27
C VAL A 30 31.32 -2.31 10.60
N LEU A 31 31.20 -3.20 11.56
CA LEU A 31 29.91 -3.78 11.96
C LEU A 31 29.00 -2.72 12.59
N VAL A 32 29.53 -1.87 13.47
CA VAL A 32 28.79 -0.73 14.04
C VAL A 32 28.36 0.25 12.95
N GLY A 33 29.23 0.57 12.01
CA GLY A 33 28.92 1.43 10.87
C GLY A 33 27.81 0.84 9.98
N LEU A 34 27.85 -0.45 9.73
CA LEU A 34 26.85 -1.17 8.94
C LEU A 34 25.50 -1.20 9.66
N VAL A 35 25.49 -1.47 10.96
CA VAL A 35 24.26 -1.43 11.78
C VAL A 35 23.67 -0.03 11.81
N ALA A 36 24.49 1.00 11.98
CA ALA A 36 24.05 2.39 11.96
C ALA A 36 23.47 2.77 10.58
N LEU A 37 24.12 2.34 9.50
CA LEU A 37 23.65 2.59 8.13
C LEU A 37 22.31 1.87 7.85
N VAL A 38 22.16 0.63 8.26
CA VAL A 38 20.90 -0.12 8.16
C VAL A 38 19.82 0.53 9.04
N ALA A 39 20.16 0.97 10.25
CA ALA A 39 19.20 1.66 11.11
C ALA A 39 18.71 2.98 10.48
N VAL A 40 19.62 3.77 9.89
CA VAL A 40 19.24 4.98 9.13
C VAL A 40 18.38 4.62 7.93
N TRP A 41 18.75 3.60 7.19
CA TRP A 41 17.95 3.13 6.04
C TRP A 41 16.54 2.73 6.46
N VAL A 42 16.40 1.87 7.47
CA VAL A 42 15.10 1.41 7.97
C VAL A 42 14.26 2.58 8.50
N THR A 43 14.85 3.56 9.18
CA THR A 43 14.10 4.72 9.67
C THR A 43 13.76 5.73 8.58
N THR A 44 14.54 5.81 7.50
CA THR A 44 14.26 6.71 6.36
C THR A 44 13.25 6.06 5.41
N ASP A 45 13.31 4.74 5.21
CA ASP A 45 12.34 4.00 4.40
C ASP A 45 10.95 3.93 5.08
N ASP A 46 10.86 4.07 6.42
CA ASP A 46 9.56 4.16 7.11
C ASP A 46 8.74 5.40 6.72
N GLU A 47 9.37 6.49 6.30
CA GLU A 47 8.65 7.65 5.75
C GLU A 47 8.20 7.42 4.29
N LEU A 48 8.96 6.66 3.50
CA LEU A 48 8.59 6.30 2.12
C LEU A 48 7.58 5.14 2.07
N ILE A 49 7.64 4.21 3.04
CA ILE A 49 6.71 3.08 3.17
C ILE A 49 5.43 3.50 3.93
N ARG A 50 5.49 4.56 4.72
CA ARG A 50 4.35 5.18 5.41
C ARG A 50 3.54 6.13 4.55
N SER A 51 3.64 6.07 3.26
CA SER A 51 2.65 6.65 2.35
C SER A 51 1.35 5.85 2.50
N GLY A 52 0.72 6.00 3.67
CA GLY A 52 -0.67 5.60 3.85
C GLY A 52 -1.52 6.30 2.79
N PRO A 53 -2.77 5.88 2.60
CA PRO A 53 -3.62 6.48 1.59
C PRO A 53 -3.68 8.00 1.79
N GLU A 54 -3.38 8.75 0.74
CA GLU A 54 -3.46 10.20 0.72
C GLU A 54 -4.90 10.63 0.51
N LYS A 55 -5.34 11.64 1.27
CA LYS A 55 -6.69 12.20 1.12
C LYS A 55 -6.78 13.05 -0.12
N VAL A 56 -7.80 12.81 -0.94
CA VAL A 56 -8.05 13.54 -2.18
C VAL A 56 -9.49 14.04 -2.26
N PRO A 57 -9.78 15.05 -3.07
CA PRO A 57 -11.16 15.42 -3.39
C PRO A 57 -11.90 14.24 -4.02
N CYS A 58 -13.11 13.94 -3.56
CA CYS A 58 -13.87 12.80 -4.08
C CYS A 58 -14.21 12.93 -5.57
N ALA A 59 -14.35 14.16 -6.05
CA ALA A 59 -14.51 14.42 -7.47
C ALA A 59 -13.29 13.95 -8.31
N ASP A 60 -12.09 14.04 -7.75
CA ASP A 60 -10.87 13.58 -8.42
C ASP A 60 -10.78 12.05 -8.42
N ALA A 61 -11.15 11.43 -7.30
CA ALA A 61 -11.20 9.96 -7.20
C ALA A 61 -12.18 9.36 -8.21
N LEU A 62 -13.38 9.92 -8.32
CA LEU A 62 -14.37 9.47 -9.28
C LEU A 62 -13.95 9.73 -10.72
N ARG A 63 -13.45 10.95 -11.01
CA ARG A 63 -12.98 11.33 -12.34
C ARG A 63 -11.87 10.42 -12.84
N PHE A 64 -10.97 9.95 -11.97
CA PHE A 64 -9.92 9.01 -12.33
C PHE A 64 -10.49 7.73 -12.95
N GLY A 65 -11.60 7.21 -12.44
CA GLY A 65 -12.34 6.08 -13.03
C GLY A 65 -13.39 6.49 -14.06
N GLY A 66 -13.39 7.75 -14.54
CA GLY A 66 -14.32 8.22 -15.55
C GLY A 66 -15.75 8.42 -15.06
N ALA A 67 -15.95 8.59 -13.76
CA ALA A 67 -17.24 8.86 -13.12
C ALA A 67 -17.33 10.29 -12.59
N ALA A 68 -18.54 10.72 -12.29
CA ALA A 68 -18.83 11.94 -11.56
C ALA A 68 -19.69 11.64 -10.33
N LEU A 69 -19.54 12.45 -9.29
CA LEU A 69 -20.39 12.33 -8.12
C LEU A 69 -21.83 12.70 -8.52
N PRO A 70 -22.84 11.83 -8.22
CA PRO A 70 -24.23 12.14 -8.51
C PRO A 70 -24.68 13.41 -7.80
N GLU A 71 -25.63 14.13 -8.39
CA GLU A 71 -26.23 15.30 -7.77
C GLU A 71 -26.96 14.89 -6.47
N GLY A 72 -26.72 15.62 -5.40
CA GLY A 72 -27.29 15.32 -4.08
C GLY A 72 -26.62 14.16 -3.32
N ALA A 73 -25.62 13.49 -3.90
CA ALA A 73 -24.91 12.43 -3.21
C ALA A 73 -24.15 12.97 -1.98
N GLN A 74 -24.15 12.19 -0.91
CA GLN A 74 -23.47 12.51 0.34
C GLN A 74 -22.21 11.67 0.50
N VAL A 75 -21.04 12.31 0.48
CA VAL A 75 -19.76 11.63 0.68
C VAL A 75 -19.71 11.02 2.08
N VAL A 76 -19.24 9.78 2.16
CA VAL A 76 -19.05 9.01 3.39
C VAL A 76 -17.56 8.82 3.64
N GLY A 77 -17.08 9.31 4.77
CA GLY A 77 -15.65 9.20 5.12
C GLY A 77 -14.79 10.14 4.30
N VAL A 78 -13.63 9.64 3.87
CA VAL A 78 -12.65 10.38 3.06
C VAL A 78 -12.40 9.63 1.78
N CYS A 79 -12.21 10.36 0.69
CA CYS A 79 -11.73 9.77 -0.56
C CYS A 79 -10.20 9.76 -0.54
N GLU A 80 -9.63 8.69 -1.05
CA GLU A 80 -8.22 8.38 -0.88
C GLU A 80 -7.58 7.93 -2.18
N VAL A 81 -6.30 8.26 -2.32
CA VAL A 81 -5.43 7.64 -3.32
C VAL A 81 -4.31 6.90 -2.61
N GLN A 82 -4.01 5.73 -3.09
CA GLN A 82 -2.86 4.95 -2.69
C GLN A 82 -2.12 4.50 -3.95
N GLY A 83 -0.81 4.65 -3.97
CA GLY A 83 -0.01 4.19 -5.10
C GLY A 83 1.44 4.07 -4.74
N PHE A 84 2.06 3.00 -5.26
CA PHE A 84 3.50 2.83 -5.33
C PHE A 84 3.89 2.26 -6.69
N GLN A 85 3.28 1.14 -7.10
CA GLN A 85 3.38 0.55 -8.44
C GLN A 85 2.07 0.74 -9.19
N ASP A 86 0.96 0.52 -8.48
CA ASP A 86 -0.41 0.67 -8.98
C ASP A 86 -1.09 1.83 -8.27
N ILE A 87 -1.86 2.59 -8.99
CA ILE A 87 -2.62 3.70 -8.43
C ILE A 87 -4.03 3.23 -8.12
N HIS A 88 -4.45 3.37 -6.85
CA HIS A 88 -5.78 3.02 -6.38
C HIS A 88 -6.47 4.24 -5.79
N TYR A 89 -7.57 4.66 -6.40
CA TYR A 89 -8.48 5.64 -5.85
C TYR A 89 -9.67 4.95 -5.21
N ARG A 90 -10.10 5.44 -4.06
CA ARG A 90 -11.28 4.95 -3.35
C ARG A 90 -12.17 6.11 -2.95
N ALA A 91 -13.49 5.91 -3.13
CA ALA A 91 -14.51 6.84 -2.70
C ALA A 91 -15.71 6.06 -2.15
N ALA A 92 -16.43 6.65 -1.21
CA ALA A 92 -17.71 6.14 -0.75
C ALA A 92 -18.71 7.29 -0.61
N PHE A 93 -19.93 7.06 -1.04
CA PHE A 93 -21.00 8.06 -0.95
C PHE A 93 -22.37 7.39 -0.90
N ARG A 94 -23.33 8.10 -0.31
CA ARG A 94 -24.75 7.72 -0.30
C ARG A 94 -25.48 8.44 -1.40
N MET A 95 -26.43 7.74 -2.02
CA MET A 95 -27.35 8.29 -3.01
C MET A 95 -28.72 7.62 -2.91
N PRO A 96 -29.77 8.16 -3.56
CA PRO A 96 -31.07 7.51 -3.63
C PRO A 96 -30.96 6.12 -4.28
N ARG A 97 -31.48 5.10 -3.59
CA ARG A 97 -31.44 3.72 -4.06
C ARG A 97 -32.06 3.55 -5.47
N ALA A 98 -33.13 4.28 -5.72
CA ALA A 98 -33.84 4.21 -7.02
C ALA A 98 -32.97 4.68 -8.20
N GLU A 99 -32.00 5.57 -7.95
CA GLU A 99 -31.19 6.21 -8.99
C GLU A 99 -29.89 5.44 -9.29
N VAL A 100 -29.50 4.47 -8.44
CA VAL A 100 -28.23 3.75 -8.55
C VAL A 100 -28.05 3.11 -9.91
N ARG A 101 -29.05 2.36 -10.38
CA ARG A 101 -28.94 1.63 -11.67
C ARG A 101 -28.85 2.57 -12.87
N GLU A 102 -29.58 3.68 -12.83
CA GLU A 102 -29.53 4.71 -13.86
C GLU A 102 -28.16 5.40 -13.88
N TRP A 103 -27.63 5.76 -12.70
CA TRP A 103 -26.31 6.35 -12.57
C TRP A 103 -25.21 5.41 -13.11
N LEU A 104 -25.25 4.11 -12.74
CA LEU A 104 -24.30 3.11 -13.26
C LEU A 104 -24.37 2.99 -14.78
N ALA A 105 -25.58 2.87 -15.34
CA ALA A 105 -25.78 2.75 -16.78
C ALA A 105 -25.37 4.02 -17.55
N ALA A 106 -25.64 5.20 -17.00
CA ALA A 106 -25.23 6.46 -17.60
C ALA A 106 -23.69 6.67 -17.53
N THR A 107 -23.07 6.22 -16.45
CA THR A 107 -21.62 6.35 -16.24
C THR A 107 -20.84 5.35 -17.08
N TYR A 108 -21.31 4.11 -17.16
CA TYR A 108 -20.65 3.00 -17.85
C TYR A 108 -21.62 2.28 -18.80
N PRO A 109 -22.00 2.92 -19.93
CA PRO A 109 -23.04 2.39 -20.82
C PRO A 109 -22.67 1.06 -21.48
N ASP A 110 -21.37 0.81 -21.67
CA ASP A 110 -20.85 -0.40 -22.32
C ASP A 110 -20.50 -1.51 -21.32
N ALA A 111 -20.68 -1.26 -20.02
CA ALA A 111 -20.38 -2.23 -18.98
C ALA A 111 -21.43 -3.35 -18.93
N PRO A 112 -21.07 -4.54 -18.44
CA PRO A 112 -22.04 -5.61 -18.18
C PRO A 112 -23.08 -5.17 -17.14
N ALA A 113 -24.23 -5.81 -17.13
CA ALA A 113 -25.24 -5.53 -16.11
C ALA A 113 -24.69 -5.82 -14.70
N PRO A 114 -24.93 -4.94 -13.71
CA PRO A 114 -24.50 -5.18 -12.35
C PRO A 114 -25.04 -6.49 -11.79
N GLY A 115 -24.16 -7.31 -11.25
CA GLY A 115 -24.47 -8.59 -10.61
C GLY A 115 -24.15 -8.57 -9.11
N THR A 116 -24.34 -9.69 -8.44
CA THR A 116 -23.99 -9.87 -7.03
C THR A 116 -22.69 -10.67 -6.84
N GLU A 117 -22.16 -11.28 -7.89
CA GLU A 117 -21.09 -12.27 -7.79
C GLU A 117 -19.68 -11.71 -8.06
N LEU A 118 -19.56 -10.46 -8.52
CA LEU A 118 -18.29 -9.91 -9.02
C LEU A 118 -17.47 -9.16 -7.97
N CYS A 119 -18.07 -8.72 -6.87
CA CYS A 119 -17.35 -8.02 -5.80
C CYS A 119 -16.75 -9.01 -4.80
N VAL A 120 -15.52 -9.41 -5.03
CA VAL A 120 -14.80 -10.34 -4.15
C VAL A 120 -14.55 -9.71 -2.78
N GLY A 121 -15.07 -10.35 -1.72
CA GLY A 121 -14.77 -9.98 -0.33
C GLY A 121 -15.62 -8.87 0.27
N GLN A 122 -16.67 -8.41 -0.39
CA GLN A 122 -17.64 -7.46 0.17
C GLN A 122 -19.06 -8.01 0.03
N GLU A 123 -19.84 -7.94 1.10
CA GLU A 123 -21.28 -8.14 1.02
C GLU A 123 -21.88 -6.92 0.32
N THR A 124 -22.34 -7.09 -0.91
CA THR A 124 -22.94 -6.04 -1.73
C THR A 124 -24.22 -6.56 -2.39
N ASP A 125 -25.21 -5.70 -2.48
CA ASP A 125 -26.45 -6.00 -3.21
C ASP A 125 -26.28 -5.93 -4.71
N LEU A 126 -25.36 -5.04 -5.17
CA LEU A 126 -24.96 -4.94 -6.57
C LEU A 126 -23.46 -4.76 -6.67
N CYS A 127 -22.88 -5.36 -7.69
CA CYS A 127 -21.50 -5.19 -8.07
C CYS A 127 -21.36 -4.95 -9.57
N LEU A 128 -20.56 -3.96 -9.93
CA LEU A 128 -20.14 -3.68 -11.29
C LEU A 128 -18.63 -3.68 -11.35
N ASP A 129 -18.08 -4.47 -12.28
CA ASP A 129 -16.65 -4.47 -12.62
C ASP A 129 -16.51 -4.01 -14.07
N VAL A 130 -15.68 -3.01 -14.31
CA VAL A 130 -15.53 -2.35 -15.63
C VAL A 130 -14.08 -2.32 -16.03
N ASP A 131 -13.74 -2.90 -17.17
CA ASP A 131 -12.45 -2.74 -17.81
C ASP A 131 -12.49 -1.46 -18.68
N LEU A 132 -11.60 -0.51 -18.37
CA LEU A 132 -11.51 0.77 -19.07
C LEU A 132 -10.36 0.82 -20.09
N THR A 133 -9.58 -0.26 -20.23
CA THR A 133 -8.37 -0.26 -21.06
C THR A 133 -8.66 -0.07 -22.54
N ALA A 134 -9.85 -0.43 -23.00
CA ALA A 134 -10.20 -0.44 -24.40
C ALA A 134 -10.89 0.85 -24.90
N ASP A 135 -11.71 1.55 -24.10
CA ASP A 135 -12.75 2.39 -24.71
C ASP A 135 -13.07 3.73 -24.01
N LYS A 136 -12.35 4.15 -22.96
CA LYS A 136 -12.69 5.42 -22.29
C LYS A 136 -11.58 6.46 -22.32
N PRO A 137 -11.49 7.30 -23.37
CA PRO A 137 -10.55 8.41 -23.41
C PRO A 137 -10.79 9.36 -22.24
N GLY A 138 -9.74 9.58 -21.41
CA GLY A 138 -9.78 10.54 -20.30
C GLY A 138 -9.95 9.91 -18.92
N ALA A 139 -10.25 8.63 -18.80
CA ALA A 139 -10.07 7.91 -17.55
C ALA A 139 -8.58 7.62 -17.31
N GLY A 140 -8.10 7.86 -16.09
CA GLY A 140 -6.73 7.49 -15.69
C GLY A 140 -6.63 6.03 -15.23
N ALA A 141 -7.76 5.42 -14.90
CA ALA A 141 -7.84 4.04 -14.43
C ALA A 141 -7.87 3.03 -15.58
N HIS A 142 -7.34 1.84 -15.35
CA HIS A 142 -7.49 0.67 -16.21
C HIS A 142 -8.76 -0.12 -15.89
N ALA A 143 -9.17 -0.13 -14.62
CA ALA A 143 -10.38 -0.80 -14.19
C ALA A 143 -11.08 -0.01 -13.07
N VAL A 144 -12.40 -0.23 -12.98
CA VAL A 144 -13.25 0.32 -11.93
C VAL A 144 -14.11 -0.79 -11.36
N GLN A 145 -14.21 -0.80 -10.04
CA GLN A 145 -15.14 -1.66 -9.31
C GLN A 145 -16.09 -0.80 -8.50
N VAL A 146 -17.40 -1.04 -8.65
CA VAL A 146 -18.45 -0.34 -7.91
C VAL A 146 -19.28 -1.36 -7.13
N GLY A 147 -19.14 -1.33 -5.81
CA GLY A 147 -19.98 -2.09 -4.89
C GLY A 147 -21.12 -1.22 -4.36
N VAL A 148 -22.32 -1.75 -4.32
CA VAL A 148 -23.51 -1.05 -3.81
C VAL A 148 -24.16 -1.88 -2.72
N GLU A 149 -24.39 -1.26 -1.57
CA GLU A 149 -25.12 -1.81 -0.43
C GLU A 149 -26.40 -1.00 -0.21
N TYR A 150 -27.55 -1.66 -0.17
CA TYR A 150 -28.81 -1.01 0.12
C TYR A 150 -28.99 -0.91 1.64
N GLU A 151 -28.68 0.26 2.22
CA GLU A 151 -28.77 0.48 3.65
C GLU A 151 -30.24 0.44 4.16
N ASP A 152 -31.17 0.94 3.33
CA ASP A 152 -32.62 0.93 3.59
C ASP A 152 -33.45 0.96 2.30
N ALA A 153 -34.74 1.30 2.41
CA ALA A 153 -35.66 1.35 1.27
C ALA A 153 -35.30 2.46 0.25
N ASP A 154 -34.73 3.55 0.73
CA ASP A 154 -34.54 4.79 -0.03
C ASP A 154 -33.05 5.10 -0.29
N THR A 155 -32.14 4.53 0.50
CA THR A 155 -30.71 4.87 0.52
C THR A 155 -29.82 3.72 0.11
N ALA A 156 -28.86 4.00 -0.73
CA ALA A 156 -27.77 3.08 -1.08
C ALA A 156 -26.41 3.70 -0.73
N LEU A 157 -25.54 2.91 -0.15
CA LEU A 157 -24.11 3.20 0.00
C LEU A 157 -23.37 2.65 -1.21
N VAL A 158 -22.71 3.53 -1.94
CA VAL A 158 -21.87 3.20 -3.09
C VAL A 158 -20.41 3.26 -2.66
N ARG A 159 -19.68 2.17 -2.87
CA ARG A 159 -18.23 2.08 -2.73
C ARG A 159 -17.61 2.00 -4.10
N PHE A 160 -16.78 2.96 -4.39
CA PHE A 160 -16.12 3.12 -5.68
C PHE A 160 -14.63 2.88 -5.53
N ALA A 161 -14.05 2.04 -6.38
CA ALA A 161 -12.62 1.84 -6.50
C ALA A 161 -12.21 1.93 -7.97
N ALA A 162 -11.18 2.73 -8.26
CA ALA A 162 -10.61 2.86 -9.59
C ALA A 162 -9.11 2.65 -9.51
N PHE A 163 -8.53 1.83 -10.38
CA PHE A 163 -7.14 1.42 -10.27
C PHE A 163 -6.46 1.17 -11.61
N THR A 164 -5.12 1.26 -11.56
CA THR A 164 -4.22 0.80 -12.63
C THR A 164 -3.58 -0.53 -12.24
N PHE A 165 -3.05 -1.25 -13.20
CA PHE A 165 -2.23 -2.47 -13.02
C PHE A 165 -1.22 -2.59 -14.15
#